data_0cf038781865054929b5ee1e4feaef74
#
_entry.id   0cf038781865054929b5ee1e4feaef74
#
_cell.length_a   1.000
_cell.length_b   1.000
_cell.length_c   1.000
_cell.angle_alpha   90.00
_cell.angle_beta   90.00
_cell.angle_gamma   90.00
#
_symmetry.space_group_name_H-M   'P 1'
#
loop_
_entity.id
_entity.type
_entity.pdbx_description
1 polymer ?
#
loop_
_entity_poly.entity_id
_entity_poly.type
_entity_poly.pdbx_seq_one_letter_code
_entity_poly.pdbx_strand_id
1 'polypeptide(L)' 'MLSEYVKKLLDVMEYDIPYTRLALMEKLGLKSNEGFRRNYLHPAIELNLVSMTIPEKPNSRNQRYIKV' A
#
# COMPACT_ATOMS: atom_id res chain seq x y z
N MET A 1 -11.06 10.74 -9.11
CA MET A 1 -10.53 11.55 -7.99
C MET A 1 -9.97 10.64 -6.90
N LEU A 2 -8.78 10.95 -6.38
CA LEU A 2 -8.16 10.14 -5.34
C LEU A 2 -8.73 10.51 -3.97
N SER A 3 -8.90 9.49 -3.10
CA SER A 3 -9.29 9.73 -1.72
C SER A 3 -8.11 10.31 -0.93
N GLU A 4 -8.40 10.94 0.18
CA GLU A 4 -7.36 11.42 1.09
C GLU A 4 -6.45 10.29 1.55
N TYR A 5 -7.03 9.10 1.76
CA TYR A 5 -6.28 7.94 2.20
C TYR A 5 -5.25 7.50 1.15
N VAL A 6 -5.66 7.43 -0.10
CA VAL A 6 -4.76 7.04 -1.19
C VAL A 6 -3.66 8.08 -1.37
N LYS A 7 -3.99 9.36 -1.30
CA LYS A 7 -3.00 10.42 -1.40
C LYS A 7 -1.95 10.32 -0.30
N LYS A 8 -2.37 10.05 0.93
CA LYS A 8 -1.43 9.90 2.05
C LYS A 8 -0.50 8.71 1.85
N LEU A 9 -1.06 7.60 1.36
CA LEU A 9 -0.24 6.42 1.06
C LEU A 9 0.81 6.74 0.01
N LEU A 10 0.43 7.37 -1.09
CA LEU A 10 1.36 7.69 -2.17
C LEU A 10 2.43 8.68 -1.72
N ASP A 11 2.09 9.57 -0.80
CA ASP A 11 3.04 10.56 -0.28
C ASP A 11 4.19 9.93 0.50
N VAL A 12 3.94 8.80 1.17
CA VAL A 12 4.99 8.12 1.95
C VAL A 12 5.75 7.08 1.14
N MET A 13 5.33 6.83 -0.09
CA MET A 13 6.00 5.87 -0.99
C MET A 13 6.83 6.60 -2.03
N GLU A 14 8.01 6.08 -2.32
CA GLU A 14 8.80 6.54 -3.45
C GLU A 14 8.63 5.57 -4.61
N TYR A 15 8.75 6.06 -5.84
CA TYR A 15 8.59 5.21 -7.02
C TYR A 15 9.64 4.10 -7.06
N ASP A 16 9.22 2.93 -7.50
CA ASP A 16 10.09 1.77 -7.74
C ASP A 16 10.79 1.19 -6.52
N ILE A 17 10.38 1.60 -5.32
CA ILE A 17 10.91 1.04 -4.08
C ILE A 17 9.87 0.12 -3.47
N PRO A 18 10.23 -1.15 -3.20
CA PRO A 18 9.28 -2.07 -2.56
C PRO A 18 9.18 -1.82 -1.05
N TYR A 19 7.94 -1.76 -0.56
CA TYR A 19 7.65 -1.57 0.85
C TYR A 19 6.82 -2.71 1.38
N THR A 20 7.12 -3.15 2.61
CA THR A 20 6.24 -4.11 3.29
C THR A 20 5.02 -3.37 3.81
N ARG A 21 3.93 -4.14 4.06
CA ARG A 21 2.72 -3.57 4.65
C ARG A 21 3.04 -2.88 5.98
N LEU A 22 3.83 -3.54 6.82
CA LEU A 22 4.19 -2.99 8.13
C LEU A 22 4.97 -1.69 8.01
N ALA A 23 5.88 -1.62 7.06
CA ALA A 23 6.65 -0.40 6.84
C ALA A 23 5.74 0.77 6.46
N LEU A 24 4.78 0.52 5.58
CA LEU A 24 3.83 1.56 5.16
C LEU A 24 2.91 1.99 6.30
N MET A 25 2.42 1.02 7.07
CA MET A 25 1.57 1.32 8.22
C MET A 25 2.31 2.16 9.24
N GLU A 26 3.58 1.84 9.47
CA GLU A 26 4.42 2.58 10.40
C GLU A 26 4.62 4.02 9.95
N LYS A 27 4.89 4.21 8.66
CA LYS A 27 5.05 5.55 8.08
C LYS A 27 3.79 6.39 8.21
N LEU A 28 2.63 5.74 8.13
CA LEU A 28 1.32 6.41 8.23
C LEU A 28 0.81 6.51 9.66
N GLY A 29 1.49 5.87 10.61
CA GLY A 29 1.06 5.87 12.01
C GLY A 29 -0.18 5.05 12.26
N LEU A 30 -0.40 4.00 11.47
CA LEU A 30 -1.59 3.16 11.56
C LEU A 30 -1.31 1.90 12.36
N LYS A 31 -2.32 1.44 13.10
CA LYS A 31 -2.22 0.22 13.92
C LYS A 31 -3.16 -0.88 13.45
N SER A 32 -4.17 -0.54 12.63
CA SER A 32 -5.15 -1.50 12.15
C SER A 32 -4.80 -1.98 10.75
N ASN A 33 -4.55 -3.28 10.59
CA ASN A 33 -4.31 -3.89 9.29
C ASN A 33 -5.52 -3.73 8.38
N GLU A 34 -6.71 -3.96 8.93
CA GLU A 34 -7.93 -3.94 8.14
C GLU A 34 -8.23 -2.54 7.61
N GLY A 35 -8.09 -1.53 8.45
CA GLY A 35 -8.29 -0.14 8.04
C GLY A 35 -7.29 0.26 6.97
N PHE A 36 -6.04 -0.12 7.13
CA PHE A 36 -5.01 0.17 6.14
C PHE A 36 -5.33 -0.48 4.78
N ARG A 37 -5.66 -1.76 4.79
CA ARG A 37 -5.95 -2.48 3.55
C ARG A 37 -7.19 -1.94 2.86
N ARG A 38 -8.25 -1.67 3.61
CA ARG A 38 -9.52 -1.23 3.05
C ARG A 38 -9.47 0.19 2.51
N ASN A 39 -8.89 1.10 3.26
CA ASN A 39 -8.95 2.52 2.94
C ASN A 39 -7.78 3.03 2.11
N TYR A 40 -6.62 2.43 2.27
CA TYR A 40 -5.38 2.91 1.63
C TYR A 40 -4.92 2.00 0.50
N LEU A 41 -4.69 0.75 0.82
CA LEU A 41 -4.00 -0.16 -0.09
C LEU A 41 -4.87 -0.66 -1.24
N HIS A 42 -6.03 -1.23 -0.92
CA HIS A 42 -6.91 -1.78 -1.96
C HIS A 42 -7.33 -0.74 -3.00
N PRO A 43 -7.78 0.46 -2.60
CA PRO A 43 -8.11 1.48 -3.60
C PRO A 43 -6.94 1.87 -4.47
N ALA A 44 -5.74 1.96 -3.90
CA ALA A 44 -4.55 2.31 -4.66
C ALA A 44 -4.21 1.23 -5.69
N ILE A 45 -4.36 -0.04 -5.31
CA ILE A 45 -4.13 -1.16 -6.23
C ILE A 45 -5.17 -1.17 -7.34
N GLU A 46 -6.44 -0.96 -7.01
CA GLU A 46 -7.52 -0.93 -8.00
C GLU A 46 -7.33 0.19 -9.02
N LEU A 47 -6.76 1.31 -8.60
CA LEU A 47 -6.47 2.43 -9.48
C LEU A 47 -5.16 2.27 -10.23
N ASN A 48 -4.46 1.15 -10.05
CA ASN A 48 -3.17 0.87 -10.68
C ASN A 48 -2.08 1.87 -10.29
N LEU A 49 -2.18 2.44 -9.09
CA LEU A 49 -1.20 3.37 -8.56
C LEU A 49 -0.15 2.67 -7.70
N VAL A 50 -0.48 1.49 -7.22
CA VAL A 50 0.40 0.62 -6.43
C VAL A 50 0.30 -0.79 -6.98
N SER A 51 1.44 -1.47 -7.09
CA SER A 51 1.51 -2.83 -7.59
C SER A 51 2.04 -3.77 -6.51
N MET A 52 1.57 -5.01 -6.52
CA MET A 52 2.07 -6.06 -5.64
C MET A 52 3.23 -6.79 -6.31
N THR A 53 4.29 -7.07 -5.54
CA THR A 53 5.44 -7.82 -6.08
C THR A 53 5.12 -9.30 -6.27
N ILE A 54 4.20 -9.85 -5.46
CA ILE A 54 3.77 -11.24 -5.56
C ILE A 54 2.23 -11.26 -5.64
N PRO A 55 1.65 -10.90 -6.80
CA PRO A 55 0.18 -10.77 -6.89
C PRO A 55 -0.56 -12.08 -6.67
N GLU A 56 0.06 -13.23 -6.97
CA GLU A 56 -0.57 -14.53 -6.77
C GLU A 56 -0.63 -14.96 -5.31
N LYS A 57 0.11 -14.27 -4.43
CA LYS A 57 0.11 -14.56 -2.99
C LYS A 57 -0.03 -13.27 -2.19
N PRO A 58 -1.19 -12.64 -2.24
CA PRO A 58 -1.36 -11.31 -1.62
C PRO A 58 -1.13 -11.29 -0.12
N ASN A 59 -1.29 -12.43 0.56
CA ASN A 59 -1.09 -12.52 2.01
C ASN A 59 0.27 -13.09 2.42
N SER A 60 1.18 -13.25 1.47
CA SER A 60 2.52 -13.75 1.78
C SER A 60 3.27 -12.76 2.65
N ARG A 61 4.06 -13.27 3.60
CA ARG A 61 4.92 -12.41 4.42
C ARG A 61 6.01 -11.73 3.60
N ASN A 62 6.28 -12.24 2.40
CA ASN A 62 7.26 -11.66 1.49
C ASN A 62 6.63 -10.65 0.52
N GLN A 63 5.33 -10.44 0.61
CA GLN A 63 4.63 -9.50 -0.26
C GLN A 63 5.11 -8.08 0.00
N ARG A 64 5.38 -7.35 -1.08
CA ARG A 64 5.75 -5.95 -1.01
C ARG A 64 4.91 -5.15 -2.00
N TYR A 65 4.92 -3.85 -1.82
CA TYR A 65 4.11 -2.93 -2.62
C TYR A 65 5.00 -1.85 -3.22
N ILE A 66 4.77 -1.57 -4.48
CA ILE A 66 5.59 -0.62 -5.25
C ILE A 66 4.67 0.45 -5.83
N LYS A 67 5.08 1.71 -5.68
CA LYS A 67 4.39 2.84 -6.31
C LYS A 67 4.76 2.86 -7.79
N VAL A 68 3.78 2.84 -8.65
CA VAL A 68 3.99 2.79 -10.11
C VAL A 68 3.50 4.05 -10.79
#